data_a9559108328943b3acca470be196e021
#
_entry.id   a9559108328943b3acca470be196e021
#
_cell.length_a   1.000
_cell.length_b   1.000
_cell.length_c   1.000
_cell.angle_alpha   90.00
_cell.angle_beta   90.00
_cell.angle_gamma   90.00
#
_symmetry.space_group_name_H-M   'P 1'
#
loop_
_entity.id
_entity.type
_entity.pdbx_description
1 polymer ?
#
loop_
_entity_poly.entity_id
_entity_poly.type
_entity_poly.pdbx_seq_one_letter_code
_entity_poly.pdbx_strand_id
1 'polypeptide(L)'
;MAGRALTLAYERRIVAEELTVAIPDRSFTVIVGPNACGKSTLLRALARMLRPRSGAVLLDGRDIHAQATRTVARTLGLLPQSSIAPEGITVADLVARGRHPHQGLFRQWSADDERVVQESMTATGVADLAGVRVDELSGGQRQRVWIAMALAQETPLLLLDEPTTYLDIAHQIDVLDLCARLQREQGRTLVAVLHDLNQAARYADHLIAMRDGRVVAEGAPAEVVTAERVEAVFGLPCRVIDDPETGTPLVVPAARRR
;
A
#
# COMPACT_ATOMS: atom_id res chain seq x y z
N MET A 1 8.79 11.01 -0.85
CA MET A 1 7.63 11.28 -1.74
C MET A 1 6.68 12.27 -1.08
N ALA A 2 6.00 13.18 -1.82
CA ALA A 2 5.05 14.13 -1.21
C ALA A 2 3.93 14.53 -2.19
N GLY A 3 2.76 14.86 -1.63
CA GLY A 3 1.67 15.56 -2.31
C GLY A 3 1.58 16.98 -1.79
N ARG A 4 1.52 17.99 -2.66
CA ARG A 4 1.44 19.40 -2.28
C ARG A 4 0.18 20.04 -2.83
N ALA A 5 -0.68 20.54 -1.93
CA ALA A 5 -1.92 21.24 -2.24
C ALA A 5 -2.76 20.53 -3.32
N LEU A 6 -2.94 19.21 -3.18
CA LEU A 6 -3.59 18.37 -4.17
C LEU A 6 -5.10 18.60 -4.16
N THR A 7 -5.67 18.95 -5.31
CA THR A 7 -7.12 18.80 -5.56
C THR A 7 -7.34 17.55 -6.38
N LEU A 8 -7.97 16.55 -5.76
CA LEU A 8 -8.23 15.24 -6.36
C LEU A 8 -9.72 15.11 -6.70
N ALA A 9 -10.02 14.69 -7.92
CA ALA A 9 -11.40 14.56 -8.38
C ALA A 9 -11.56 13.46 -9.42
N TYR A 10 -12.76 12.88 -9.47
CA TYR A 10 -13.24 12.08 -10.59
C TYR A 10 -14.33 12.89 -11.32
N GLU A 11 -14.14 13.14 -12.61
CA GLU A 11 -15.03 13.97 -13.43
C GLU A 11 -15.34 15.30 -12.73
N ARG A 12 -16.58 15.49 -12.25
CA ARG A 12 -17.03 16.71 -11.55
C ARG A 12 -16.99 16.61 -10.04
N ARG A 13 -16.82 15.40 -9.48
CA ARG A 13 -16.83 15.18 -8.03
C ARG A 13 -15.43 15.38 -7.45
N ILE A 14 -15.28 16.41 -6.65
CA ILE A 14 -14.07 16.63 -5.85
C ILE A 14 -14.09 15.65 -4.67
N VAL A 15 -12.97 14.97 -4.45
CA VAL A 15 -12.78 14.01 -3.34
C VAL A 15 -11.90 14.61 -2.25
N ALA A 16 -10.92 15.43 -2.63
CA ALA A 16 -10.04 16.14 -1.70
C ALA A 16 -9.64 17.49 -2.29
N GLU A 17 -9.53 18.52 -1.45
CA GLU A 17 -9.07 19.86 -1.81
C GLU A 17 -7.88 20.25 -0.93
N GLU A 18 -6.88 20.87 -1.57
CA GLU A 18 -5.67 21.39 -0.92
C GLU A 18 -4.95 20.37 -0.02
N LEU A 19 -5.09 19.07 -0.33
CA LEU A 19 -4.52 17.99 0.44
C LEU A 19 -2.99 18.02 0.33
N THR A 20 -2.32 18.13 1.47
CA THR A 20 -0.86 18.05 1.55
C THR A 20 -0.48 16.87 2.43
N VAL A 21 0.44 16.03 1.95
CA VAL A 21 0.95 14.86 2.66
C VAL A 21 2.44 14.68 2.39
N ALA A 22 3.17 14.19 3.37
CA ALA A 22 4.57 13.80 3.23
C ALA A 22 4.72 12.33 3.60
N ILE A 23 5.39 11.57 2.74
CA ILE A 23 5.74 10.17 3.02
C ILE A 23 7.22 10.15 3.41
N PRO A 24 7.54 9.83 4.67
CA PRO A 24 8.93 9.71 5.11
C PRO A 24 9.63 8.59 4.35
N ASP A 25 10.89 8.83 3.99
CA ASP A 25 11.69 7.81 3.33
C ASP A 25 12.06 6.68 4.31
N ARG A 26 12.19 5.47 3.79
CA ARG A 26 12.54 4.26 4.55
C ARG A 26 11.60 3.99 5.72
N SER A 27 10.35 4.35 5.58
CA SER A 27 9.30 4.15 6.58
C SER A 27 8.18 3.28 6.03
N PHE A 28 7.44 2.67 6.93
CA PHE A 28 6.16 2.07 6.61
C PHE A 28 5.05 3.05 7.01
N THR A 29 4.55 3.80 6.04
CA THR A 29 3.42 4.73 6.21
C THR A 29 2.11 4.00 5.97
N VAL A 30 1.14 4.15 6.88
CA VAL A 30 -0.20 3.59 6.70
C VAL A 30 -1.25 4.70 6.67
N ILE A 31 -2.11 4.65 5.65
CA ILE A 31 -3.23 5.58 5.49
C ILE A 31 -4.49 4.91 6.02
N VAL A 32 -5.13 5.51 7.01
CA VAL A 32 -6.36 5.02 7.64
C VAL A 32 -7.48 6.06 7.54
N GLY A 33 -8.72 5.61 7.72
CA GLY A 33 -9.90 6.50 7.72
C GLY A 33 -11.15 5.76 7.29
N PRO A 34 -12.34 6.37 7.41
CA PRO A 34 -13.61 5.78 7.00
C PRO A 34 -13.66 5.41 5.52
N ASN A 35 -14.61 4.55 5.14
CA ASN A 35 -14.83 4.24 3.74
C ASN A 35 -15.21 5.52 2.96
N ALA A 36 -14.76 5.58 1.71
CA ALA A 36 -15.00 6.70 0.79
C ALA A 36 -14.41 8.07 1.24
N CYS A 37 -13.54 8.14 2.25
CA CYS A 37 -12.90 9.39 2.68
C CYS A 37 -11.75 9.87 1.78
N GLY A 38 -11.38 9.11 0.72
CA GLY A 38 -10.37 9.52 -0.25
C GLY A 38 -9.01 8.79 -0.17
N LYS A 39 -8.83 7.77 0.69
CA LYS A 39 -7.56 7.02 0.85
C LYS A 39 -7.02 6.46 -0.48
N SER A 40 -7.80 5.62 -1.16
CA SER A 40 -7.39 5.03 -2.45
C SER A 40 -7.26 6.09 -3.55
N THR A 41 -8.01 7.20 -3.46
CA THR A 41 -7.87 8.33 -4.39
C THR A 41 -6.51 9.01 -4.20
N LEU A 42 -6.10 9.25 -2.94
CA LEU A 42 -4.77 9.77 -2.63
C LEU A 42 -3.68 8.79 -3.10
N LEU A 43 -3.81 7.49 -2.79
CA LEU A 43 -2.84 6.49 -3.20
C LEU A 43 -2.70 6.43 -4.74
N ARG A 44 -3.81 6.49 -5.48
CA ARG A 44 -3.80 6.54 -6.95
C ARG A 44 -3.15 7.81 -7.50
N ALA A 45 -3.31 8.94 -6.82
CA ALA A 45 -2.62 10.17 -7.20
C ALA A 45 -1.10 10.04 -6.97
N LEU A 46 -0.67 9.52 -5.80
CA LEU A 46 0.72 9.21 -5.49
C LEU A 46 1.32 8.21 -6.49
N ALA A 47 0.53 7.22 -6.94
CA ALA A 47 0.92 6.22 -7.94
C ALA A 47 0.94 6.74 -9.39
N ARG A 48 0.67 8.02 -9.65
CA ARG A 48 0.55 8.60 -11.00
C ARG A 48 -0.64 8.05 -11.81
N MET A 49 -1.57 7.33 -11.18
CA MET A 49 -2.78 6.80 -11.85
C MET A 49 -3.92 7.80 -11.92
N LEU A 50 -3.91 8.80 -11.04
CA LEU A 50 -4.84 9.92 -11.05
C LEU A 50 -4.05 11.23 -11.11
N ARG A 51 -4.30 12.02 -12.14
CA ARG A 51 -3.69 13.34 -12.24
C ARG A 51 -4.46 14.33 -11.38
N PRO A 52 -3.82 15.05 -10.43
CA PRO A 52 -4.47 16.10 -9.67
C PRO A 52 -5.00 17.20 -10.58
N ARG A 53 -6.13 17.81 -10.23
CA ARG A 53 -6.64 19.02 -10.91
C ARG A 53 -5.77 20.23 -10.63
N SER A 54 -5.28 20.36 -9.41
CA SER A 54 -4.30 21.35 -8.98
C SER A 54 -3.35 20.74 -7.96
N GLY A 55 -2.24 21.41 -7.72
CA GLY A 55 -1.16 20.88 -6.90
C GLY A 55 -0.26 19.92 -7.67
N ALA A 56 0.69 19.30 -6.99
CA ALA A 56 1.63 18.38 -7.61
C ALA A 56 2.01 17.22 -6.67
N VAL A 57 2.20 16.03 -7.24
CA VAL A 57 2.83 14.90 -6.57
C VAL A 57 4.32 14.92 -6.90
N LEU A 58 5.14 14.96 -5.86
CA LEU A 58 6.60 15.01 -6.00
C LEU A 58 7.22 13.66 -5.65
N LEU A 59 7.98 13.11 -6.59
CA LEU A 59 8.85 11.95 -6.41
C LEU A 59 10.30 12.46 -6.54
N ASP A 60 11.09 12.31 -5.47
CA ASP A 60 12.46 12.83 -5.37
C ASP A 60 12.56 14.34 -5.71
N GLY A 61 11.59 15.10 -5.18
CA GLY A 61 11.53 16.57 -5.35
C GLY A 61 11.04 17.05 -6.72
N ARG A 62 10.73 16.14 -7.67
CA ARG A 62 10.28 16.46 -9.03
C ARG A 62 8.85 16.00 -9.25
N ASP A 63 8.08 16.78 -10.02
CA ASP A 63 6.72 16.38 -10.39
C ASP A 63 6.74 15.00 -11.07
N ILE A 64 5.99 14.05 -10.49
CA ILE A 64 5.91 12.67 -10.99
C ILE A 64 5.36 12.61 -12.43
N HIS A 65 4.50 13.55 -12.82
CA HIS A 65 3.94 13.61 -14.17
C HIS A 65 4.92 14.17 -15.21
N ALA A 66 5.96 14.89 -14.78
CA ALA A 66 7.03 15.39 -15.64
C ALA A 66 8.15 14.36 -15.86
N GLN A 67 8.17 13.26 -15.11
CA GLN A 67 9.20 12.24 -15.23
C GLN A 67 8.84 11.19 -16.30
N ALA A 68 9.87 10.57 -16.91
CA ALA A 68 9.67 9.48 -17.85
C ALA A 68 8.99 8.28 -17.18
N THR A 69 8.01 7.65 -17.84
CA THR A 69 7.22 6.54 -17.28
C THR A 69 8.10 5.40 -16.77
N ARG A 70 9.15 5.05 -17.52
CA ARG A 70 10.08 3.98 -17.13
C ARG A 70 10.89 4.32 -15.87
N THR A 71 11.27 5.59 -15.70
CA THR A 71 11.95 6.05 -14.48
C THR A 71 11.04 5.89 -13.27
N VAL A 72 9.80 6.37 -13.37
CA VAL A 72 8.80 6.21 -12.30
C VAL A 72 8.57 4.73 -12.00
N ALA A 73 8.39 3.87 -13.02
CA ALA A 73 8.14 2.45 -12.84
C ALA A 73 9.31 1.67 -12.21
N ARG A 74 10.55 2.20 -12.27
CA ARG A 74 11.71 1.64 -11.56
C ARG A 74 11.87 2.15 -10.14
N THR A 75 11.16 3.22 -9.80
CA THR A 75 11.24 3.85 -8.47
C THR A 75 10.03 3.51 -7.63
N LEU A 76 8.86 3.36 -8.25
CA LEU A 76 7.59 3.18 -7.59
C LEU A 76 6.84 1.95 -8.12
N GLY A 77 6.57 1.00 -7.23
CA GLY A 77 5.67 -0.14 -7.46
C GLY A 77 4.28 0.14 -6.89
N LEU A 78 3.27 -0.46 -7.50
CA LEU A 78 1.89 -0.36 -7.03
C LEU A 78 1.21 -1.73 -7.02
N LEU A 79 0.59 -2.07 -5.89
CA LEU A 79 -0.43 -3.09 -5.79
C LEU A 79 -1.81 -2.39 -5.74
N PRO A 80 -2.63 -2.45 -6.80
CA PRO A 80 -3.97 -1.86 -6.78
C PRO A 80 -4.95 -2.77 -6.01
N GLN A 81 -6.04 -2.18 -5.50
CA GLN A 81 -7.09 -2.87 -4.75
C GLN A 81 -7.74 -4.02 -5.53
N SER A 82 -7.95 -3.84 -6.83
CA SER A 82 -8.48 -4.86 -7.72
C SER A 82 -7.57 -5.03 -8.93
N SER A 83 -7.18 -6.26 -9.18
CA SER A 83 -6.27 -6.61 -10.25
C SER A 83 -6.89 -7.70 -11.11
N ILE A 84 -6.85 -7.50 -12.43
CA ILE A 84 -7.35 -8.45 -13.42
C ILE A 84 -6.15 -9.11 -14.08
N ALA A 85 -6.03 -10.43 -13.91
CA ALA A 85 -5.04 -11.21 -14.63
C ALA A 85 -5.54 -11.53 -16.05
N PRO A 86 -4.66 -11.59 -17.04
CA PRO A 86 -5.01 -12.16 -18.33
C PRO A 86 -5.50 -13.61 -18.19
N GLU A 87 -6.45 -13.99 -19.01
CA GLU A 87 -7.00 -15.35 -19.02
C GLU A 87 -5.89 -16.38 -19.30
N GLY A 88 -5.88 -17.46 -18.52
CA GLY A 88 -4.95 -18.57 -18.69
C GLY A 88 -3.50 -18.30 -18.25
N ILE A 89 -3.17 -17.14 -17.71
CA ILE A 89 -1.81 -16.84 -17.24
C ILE A 89 -1.44 -17.66 -16.00
N THR A 90 -0.20 -18.19 -15.97
CA THR A 90 0.32 -18.88 -14.78
C THR A 90 0.78 -17.90 -13.71
N VAL A 91 0.94 -18.39 -12.48
CA VAL A 91 1.50 -17.59 -11.36
C VAL A 91 2.88 -17.07 -11.72
N ALA A 92 3.79 -17.93 -12.20
CA ALA A 92 5.14 -17.52 -12.57
C ALA A 92 5.14 -16.44 -13.66
N ASP A 93 4.32 -16.59 -14.71
CA ASP A 93 4.24 -15.61 -15.78
C ASP A 93 3.65 -14.28 -15.32
N LEU A 94 2.69 -14.29 -14.37
CA LEU A 94 2.16 -13.07 -13.81
C LEU A 94 3.20 -12.35 -12.96
N VAL A 95 3.91 -13.06 -12.08
CA VAL A 95 4.97 -12.48 -11.25
C VAL A 95 6.12 -11.94 -12.11
N ALA A 96 6.47 -12.65 -13.18
CA ALA A 96 7.49 -12.21 -14.15
C ALA A 96 7.16 -10.85 -14.81
N ARG A 97 5.89 -10.47 -14.92
CA ARG A 97 5.49 -9.15 -15.42
C ARG A 97 6.00 -8.00 -14.54
N GLY A 98 6.27 -8.25 -13.26
CA GLY A 98 6.94 -7.28 -12.39
C GLY A 98 8.31 -6.84 -12.92
N ARG A 99 8.97 -7.67 -13.73
CA ARG A 99 10.28 -7.36 -14.32
C ARG A 99 10.22 -6.44 -15.55
N HIS A 100 9.03 -6.15 -16.12
CA HIS A 100 8.90 -5.30 -17.31
C HIS A 100 9.67 -3.97 -17.27
N PRO A 101 9.69 -3.19 -16.16
CA PRO A 101 10.46 -1.94 -16.12
C PRO A 101 11.98 -2.13 -16.30
N HIS A 102 12.49 -3.32 -15.97
CA HIS A 102 13.92 -3.66 -16.06
C HIS A 102 14.31 -4.18 -17.45
N GLN A 103 13.36 -4.71 -18.22
CA GLN A 103 13.56 -5.19 -19.58
C GLN A 103 13.67 -4.02 -20.57
N GLY A 104 14.46 -4.17 -21.64
CA GLY A 104 14.63 -3.19 -22.73
C GLY A 104 14.41 -3.85 -24.08
N LEU A 105 14.39 -3.04 -25.15
CA LEU A 105 14.22 -3.55 -26.52
C LEU A 105 15.21 -4.65 -26.90
N PHE A 106 16.41 -4.63 -26.28
CA PHE A 106 17.51 -5.60 -26.54
C PHE A 106 17.87 -6.44 -25.29
N ARG A 107 17.31 -6.14 -24.12
CA ARG A 107 17.57 -6.90 -22.90
C ARG A 107 16.50 -7.97 -22.76
N GLN A 108 16.85 -9.18 -23.14
CA GLN A 108 16.06 -10.37 -22.93
C GLN A 108 16.01 -10.75 -21.44
N TRP A 109 15.18 -11.72 -21.09
CA TRP A 109 15.11 -12.36 -19.78
C TRP A 109 16.50 -12.78 -19.29
N SER A 110 16.84 -12.45 -18.05
CA SER A 110 18.14 -12.75 -17.45
C SER A 110 18.01 -13.73 -16.28
N ALA A 111 19.12 -14.39 -15.90
CA ALA A 111 19.15 -15.23 -14.71
C ALA A 111 18.81 -14.43 -13.42
N ASP A 112 19.10 -13.12 -13.40
CA ASP A 112 18.72 -12.23 -12.30
C ASP A 112 17.20 -12.01 -12.25
N ASP A 113 16.54 -11.86 -13.40
CA ASP A 113 15.07 -11.76 -13.45
C ASP A 113 14.41 -13.05 -12.93
N GLU A 114 14.95 -14.21 -13.30
CA GLU A 114 14.48 -15.51 -12.80
C GLU A 114 14.63 -15.63 -11.28
N ARG A 115 15.81 -15.26 -10.76
CA ARG A 115 16.08 -15.28 -9.31
C ARG A 115 15.10 -14.37 -8.56
N VAL A 116 14.89 -13.14 -9.02
CA VAL A 116 13.99 -12.17 -8.37
C VAL A 116 12.55 -12.65 -8.37
N VAL A 117 12.08 -13.25 -9.46
CA VAL A 117 10.73 -13.84 -9.55
C VAL A 117 10.59 -14.98 -8.55
N GLN A 118 11.55 -15.90 -8.49
CA GLN A 118 11.53 -17.03 -7.56
C GLN A 118 11.58 -16.54 -6.10
N GLU A 119 12.44 -15.59 -5.76
CA GLU A 119 12.52 -14.99 -4.43
C GLU A 119 11.20 -14.31 -4.02
N SER A 120 10.58 -13.58 -4.96
CA SER A 120 9.29 -12.91 -4.72
C SER A 120 8.16 -13.92 -4.46
N MET A 121 8.10 -15.00 -5.23
CA MET A 121 7.14 -16.08 -5.01
C MET A 121 7.36 -16.80 -3.68
N THR A 122 8.61 -17.04 -3.32
CA THR A 122 8.98 -17.67 -2.04
C THR A 122 8.61 -16.77 -0.85
N ALA A 123 8.91 -15.48 -0.93
CA ALA A 123 8.62 -14.51 0.12
C ALA A 123 7.12 -14.36 0.41
N THR A 124 6.27 -14.63 -0.58
CA THR A 124 4.80 -14.55 -0.46
C THR A 124 4.13 -15.92 -0.29
N GLY A 125 4.91 -17.01 -0.21
CA GLY A 125 4.38 -18.36 -0.02
C GLY A 125 3.54 -18.86 -1.19
N VAL A 126 3.93 -18.54 -2.44
CA VAL A 126 3.24 -18.99 -3.64
C VAL A 126 4.14 -19.73 -4.64
N ALA A 127 5.37 -20.07 -4.23
CA ALA A 127 6.33 -20.76 -5.09
C ALA A 127 5.81 -22.12 -5.59
N ASP A 128 5.11 -22.87 -4.74
CA ASP A 128 4.53 -24.17 -5.08
C ASP A 128 3.39 -24.06 -6.13
N LEU A 129 2.88 -22.86 -6.35
CA LEU A 129 1.79 -22.56 -7.27
C LEU A 129 2.30 -22.02 -8.62
N ALA A 130 3.62 -21.98 -8.87
CA ALA A 130 4.23 -21.33 -10.03
C ALA A 130 3.59 -21.71 -11.37
N GLY A 131 3.28 -22.99 -11.57
CA GLY A 131 2.65 -23.51 -12.80
C GLY A 131 1.12 -23.48 -12.81
N VAL A 132 0.46 -23.08 -11.71
CA VAL A 132 -0.99 -23.03 -11.58
C VAL A 132 -1.52 -21.77 -12.29
N ARG A 133 -2.70 -21.86 -12.90
CA ARG A 133 -3.36 -20.70 -13.51
C ARG A 133 -3.92 -19.77 -12.42
N VAL A 134 -3.80 -18.48 -12.64
CA VAL A 134 -4.23 -17.47 -11.65
C VAL A 134 -5.75 -17.47 -11.44
N ASP A 135 -6.52 -17.85 -12.45
CA ASP A 135 -7.99 -17.97 -12.36
C ASP A 135 -8.46 -19.18 -11.52
N GLU A 136 -7.60 -20.19 -11.32
CA GLU A 136 -7.87 -21.35 -10.46
C GLU A 136 -7.58 -21.11 -8.96
N LEU A 137 -6.95 -19.98 -8.61
CA LEU A 137 -6.53 -19.68 -7.26
C LEU A 137 -7.69 -19.18 -6.37
N SER A 138 -7.60 -19.49 -5.07
CA SER A 138 -8.44 -18.83 -4.07
C SER A 138 -8.16 -17.31 -4.03
N GLY A 139 -9.09 -16.52 -3.45
CA GLY A 139 -8.90 -15.08 -3.32
C GLY A 139 -7.60 -14.70 -2.58
N GLY A 140 -7.30 -15.40 -1.48
CA GLY A 140 -6.07 -15.17 -0.71
C GLY A 140 -4.80 -15.57 -1.44
N GLN A 141 -4.80 -16.72 -2.15
CA GLN A 141 -3.67 -17.11 -3.00
C GLN A 141 -3.44 -16.07 -4.10
N ARG A 142 -4.50 -15.64 -4.77
CA ARG A 142 -4.44 -14.63 -5.83
C ARG A 142 -3.87 -13.31 -5.30
N GLN A 143 -4.28 -12.86 -4.12
CA GLN A 143 -3.74 -11.65 -3.49
C GLN A 143 -2.22 -11.76 -3.25
N ARG A 144 -1.74 -12.89 -2.73
CA ARG A 144 -0.30 -13.12 -2.51
C ARG A 144 0.50 -13.15 -3.82
N VAL A 145 -0.08 -13.67 -4.91
CA VAL A 145 0.56 -13.63 -6.25
C VAL A 145 0.70 -12.19 -6.76
N TRP A 146 -0.31 -11.35 -6.56
CA TRP A 146 -0.21 -9.93 -6.92
C TRP A 146 0.84 -9.18 -6.10
N ILE A 147 0.96 -9.52 -4.81
CA ILE A 147 2.04 -8.99 -3.96
C ILE A 147 3.40 -9.46 -4.49
N ALA A 148 3.54 -10.75 -4.85
CA ALA A 148 4.77 -11.27 -5.45
C ALA A 148 5.15 -10.51 -6.72
N MET A 149 4.20 -10.22 -7.60
CA MET A 149 4.44 -9.42 -8.81
C MET A 149 4.92 -8.00 -8.47
N ALA A 150 4.31 -7.35 -7.47
CA ALA A 150 4.73 -6.03 -7.02
C ALA A 150 6.15 -6.05 -6.40
N LEU A 151 6.50 -7.11 -5.67
CA LEU A 151 7.85 -7.31 -5.11
C LEU A 151 8.89 -7.55 -6.19
N ALA A 152 8.55 -8.33 -7.23
CA ALA A 152 9.42 -8.63 -8.37
C ALA A 152 9.81 -7.37 -9.16
N GLN A 153 9.10 -6.27 -8.99
CA GLN A 153 9.46 -4.98 -9.57
C GLN A 153 10.70 -4.36 -8.91
N GLU A 154 11.11 -4.82 -7.71
CA GLU A 154 12.28 -4.34 -6.94
C GLU A 154 12.37 -2.81 -6.82
N THR A 155 11.26 -2.16 -6.58
CA THR A 155 11.21 -0.70 -6.43
C THR A 155 11.55 -0.27 -5.00
N PRO A 156 12.28 0.85 -4.80
CA PRO A 156 12.55 1.39 -3.46
C PRO A 156 11.31 1.93 -2.75
N LEU A 157 10.25 2.27 -3.50
CA LEU A 157 8.96 2.73 -2.99
C LEU A 157 7.85 1.79 -3.47
N LEU A 158 7.03 1.30 -2.55
CA LEU A 158 5.91 0.40 -2.84
C LEU A 158 4.62 0.95 -2.24
N LEU A 159 3.61 1.13 -3.09
CA LEU A 159 2.28 1.55 -2.71
C LEU A 159 1.32 0.36 -2.75
N LEU A 160 0.55 0.16 -1.67
CA LEU A 160 -0.32 -1.01 -1.48
C LEU A 160 -1.75 -0.52 -1.17
N ASP A 161 -2.68 -0.74 -2.09
CA ASP A 161 -4.10 -0.39 -1.90
C ASP A 161 -4.85 -1.59 -1.31
N GLU A 162 -5.06 -1.60 0.01
CA GLU A 162 -5.74 -2.65 0.76
C GLU A 162 -5.14 -4.06 0.58
N PRO A 163 -3.83 -4.25 0.88
CA PRO A 163 -3.14 -5.51 0.58
C PRO A 163 -3.66 -6.71 1.39
N THR A 164 -4.37 -6.47 2.48
CA THR A 164 -4.89 -7.51 3.39
C THR A 164 -6.35 -7.91 3.11
N THR A 165 -7.01 -7.26 2.14
CA THR A 165 -8.39 -7.60 1.76
C THR A 165 -8.46 -9.02 1.18
N TYR A 166 -9.53 -9.76 1.48
CA TYR A 166 -9.77 -11.17 1.12
C TYR A 166 -8.82 -12.20 1.77
N LEU A 167 -7.95 -11.79 2.69
CA LEU A 167 -7.08 -12.69 3.46
C LEU A 167 -7.73 -13.03 4.81
N ASP A 168 -7.53 -14.24 5.30
CA ASP A 168 -7.76 -14.57 6.70
C ASP A 168 -6.72 -13.90 7.63
N ILE A 169 -6.98 -13.91 8.91
CA ILE A 169 -6.15 -13.20 9.90
C ILE A 169 -4.68 -13.61 9.84
N ALA A 170 -4.39 -14.91 9.70
CA ALA A 170 -3.01 -15.40 9.67
C ALA A 170 -2.27 -14.83 8.44
N HIS A 171 -2.88 -14.91 7.26
CA HIS A 171 -2.30 -14.38 6.04
C HIS A 171 -2.22 -12.85 6.01
N GLN A 172 -3.14 -12.12 6.69
CA GLN A 172 -3.01 -10.67 6.87
C GLN A 172 -1.74 -10.32 7.64
N ILE A 173 -1.48 -11.04 8.73
CA ILE A 173 -0.26 -10.88 9.54
C ILE A 173 0.98 -11.21 8.72
N ASP A 174 0.99 -12.33 7.98
CA ASP A 174 2.12 -12.72 7.11
C ASP A 174 2.48 -11.59 6.11
N VAL A 175 1.48 -10.97 5.48
CA VAL A 175 1.68 -9.87 4.54
C VAL A 175 2.23 -8.61 5.23
N LEU A 176 1.71 -8.27 6.41
CA LEU A 176 2.18 -7.10 7.15
C LEU A 176 3.59 -7.32 7.72
N ASP A 177 3.91 -8.53 8.20
CA ASP A 177 5.25 -8.92 8.62
C ASP A 177 6.24 -8.85 7.44
N LEU A 178 5.83 -9.30 6.26
CA LEU A 178 6.63 -9.16 5.05
C LEU A 178 6.90 -7.69 4.73
N CYS A 179 5.88 -6.83 4.79
CA CYS A 179 6.03 -5.38 4.58
C CYS A 179 7.03 -4.78 5.61
N ALA A 180 6.87 -5.12 6.89
CA ALA A 180 7.76 -4.64 7.95
C ALA A 180 9.21 -5.11 7.75
N ARG A 181 9.43 -6.36 7.31
CA ARG A 181 10.76 -6.87 6.97
C ARG A 181 11.39 -6.11 5.81
N LEU A 182 10.63 -5.88 4.72
CA LEU A 182 11.11 -5.13 3.56
C LEU A 182 11.55 -3.72 3.94
N GLN A 183 10.81 -3.06 4.82
CA GLN A 183 11.16 -1.75 5.33
C GLN A 183 12.44 -1.81 6.20
N ARG A 184 12.48 -2.71 7.21
CA ARG A 184 13.58 -2.75 8.17
C ARG A 184 14.89 -3.27 7.58
N GLU A 185 14.83 -4.36 6.81
CA GLU A 185 16.03 -5.05 6.31
C GLU A 185 16.53 -4.48 4.98
N GLN A 186 15.63 -4.01 4.11
CA GLN A 186 15.97 -3.51 2.77
C GLN A 186 15.88 -1.98 2.66
N GLY A 187 15.41 -1.30 3.71
CA GLY A 187 15.25 0.16 3.71
C GLY A 187 14.25 0.66 2.67
N ARG A 188 13.27 -0.17 2.27
CA ARG A 188 12.22 0.26 1.34
C ARG A 188 11.26 1.24 2.01
N THR A 189 10.72 2.15 1.24
CA THR A 189 9.60 2.99 1.65
C THR A 189 8.29 2.30 1.25
N LEU A 190 7.40 2.12 2.21
CA LEU A 190 6.11 1.45 2.00
C LEU A 190 4.97 2.41 2.35
N VAL A 191 3.93 2.42 1.53
CA VAL A 191 2.68 3.12 1.83
C VAL A 191 1.53 2.15 1.63
N ALA A 192 0.75 1.89 2.68
CA ALA A 192 -0.41 1.01 2.57
C ALA A 192 -1.69 1.73 3.00
N VAL A 193 -2.79 1.42 2.34
CA VAL A 193 -4.13 1.69 2.85
C VAL A 193 -4.59 0.49 3.65
N LEU A 194 -4.91 0.67 4.93
CA LEU A 194 -5.47 -0.39 5.77
C LEU A 194 -6.82 0.03 6.35
N HIS A 195 -7.67 -0.98 6.63
CA HIS A 195 -8.96 -0.79 7.30
C HIS A 195 -8.89 -1.04 8.80
N ASP A 196 -8.04 -1.96 9.23
CA ASP A 196 -7.86 -2.30 10.64
C ASP A 196 -6.88 -1.32 11.30
N LEU A 197 -7.42 -0.52 12.24
CA LEU A 197 -6.65 0.51 12.94
C LEU A 197 -5.62 -0.10 13.91
N ASN A 198 -5.91 -1.27 14.48
CA ASN A 198 -4.97 -1.95 15.37
C ASN A 198 -3.79 -2.53 14.60
N GLN A 199 -4.04 -3.14 13.44
CA GLN A 199 -2.96 -3.55 12.54
C GLN A 199 -2.16 -2.34 12.05
N ALA A 200 -2.82 -1.24 11.68
CA ALA A 200 -2.15 -0.01 11.27
C ALA A 200 -1.23 0.54 12.38
N ALA A 201 -1.72 0.59 13.62
CA ALA A 201 -0.92 1.05 14.76
C ALA A 201 0.26 0.13 15.08
N ARG A 202 0.09 -1.19 14.89
CA ARG A 202 1.13 -2.20 15.17
C ARG A 202 2.30 -2.14 14.18
N TYR A 203 2.01 -1.88 12.91
CA TYR A 203 2.99 -2.05 11.83
C TYR A 203 3.55 -0.75 11.28
N ALA A 204 2.83 0.37 11.41
CA ALA A 204 3.27 1.64 10.84
C ALA A 204 4.36 2.32 11.66
N ASP A 205 5.34 2.90 10.96
CA ASP A 205 6.22 3.92 11.53
C ASP A 205 5.54 5.29 11.51
N HIS A 206 4.68 5.51 10.51
CA HIS A 206 3.97 6.77 10.29
C HIS A 206 2.52 6.51 9.88
N LEU A 207 1.57 7.15 10.55
CA LEU A 207 0.14 7.08 10.24
C LEU A 207 -0.35 8.37 9.61
N ILE A 208 -1.22 8.24 8.62
CA ILE A 208 -1.99 9.35 8.05
C ILE A 208 -3.47 9.02 8.23
N ALA A 209 -4.15 9.74 9.13
CA ALA A 209 -5.58 9.57 9.37
C ALA A 209 -6.38 10.56 8.53
N MET A 210 -7.24 10.04 7.65
CA MET A 210 -8.05 10.84 6.72
C MET A 210 -9.53 10.78 7.06
N ARG A 211 -10.22 11.92 6.87
CA ARG A 211 -11.68 12.03 6.90
C ARG A 211 -12.13 13.09 5.90
N ASP A 212 -13.18 12.80 5.14
CA ASP A 212 -13.84 13.74 4.21
C ASP A 212 -12.85 14.47 3.27
N GLY A 213 -11.90 13.73 2.70
CA GLY A 213 -10.89 14.26 1.76
C GLY A 213 -9.76 15.07 2.40
N ARG A 214 -9.63 15.08 3.73
CA ARG A 214 -8.62 15.85 4.48
C ARG A 214 -7.78 14.95 5.36
N VAL A 215 -6.54 15.32 5.60
CA VAL A 215 -5.73 14.76 6.70
C VAL A 215 -6.18 15.41 8.00
N VAL A 216 -6.63 14.57 8.93
CA VAL A 216 -7.06 14.99 10.28
C VAL A 216 -5.90 14.91 11.27
N ALA A 217 -5.05 13.90 11.12
CA ALA A 217 -3.86 13.71 11.93
C ALA A 217 -2.81 12.91 11.14
N GLU A 218 -1.55 13.22 11.37
CA GLU A 218 -0.41 12.43 10.86
C GLU A 218 0.71 12.42 11.90
N GLY A 219 1.54 11.38 11.91
CA GLY A 219 2.64 11.21 12.86
C GLY A 219 2.84 9.77 13.28
N ALA A 220 3.56 9.56 14.38
CA ALA A 220 3.76 8.23 14.95
C ALA A 220 2.42 7.62 15.44
N PRO A 221 2.26 6.29 15.43
CA PRO A 221 1.03 5.64 15.89
C PRO A 221 0.54 6.11 17.25
N ALA A 222 1.42 6.27 18.23
CA ALA A 222 1.08 6.75 19.57
C ALA A 222 0.52 8.18 19.60
N GLU A 223 0.90 9.01 18.65
CA GLU A 223 0.39 10.37 18.51
C GLU A 223 -0.95 10.42 17.80
N VAL A 224 -1.15 9.57 16.79
CA VAL A 224 -2.34 9.58 15.93
C VAL A 224 -3.49 8.76 16.53
N VAL A 225 -3.21 7.63 17.16
CA VAL A 225 -4.23 6.72 17.71
C VAL A 225 -4.52 7.07 19.17
N THR A 226 -5.32 8.11 19.36
CA THR A 226 -5.88 8.50 20.68
C THR A 226 -7.41 8.35 20.65
N ALA A 227 -8.05 8.19 21.81
CA ALA A 227 -9.51 8.03 21.88
C ALA A 227 -10.25 9.19 21.21
N GLU A 228 -9.78 10.43 21.44
CA GLU A 228 -10.35 11.64 20.85
C GLU A 228 -10.24 11.64 19.32
N ARG A 229 -9.06 11.28 18.79
CA ARG A 229 -8.83 11.27 17.33
C ARG A 229 -9.57 10.12 16.65
N VAL A 230 -9.63 8.94 17.28
CA VAL A 230 -10.41 7.81 16.77
C VAL A 230 -11.89 8.18 16.69
N GLU A 231 -12.44 8.83 17.72
CA GLU A 231 -13.80 9.32 17.69
C GLU A 231 -14.00 10.41 16.64
N ALA A 232 -13.08 11.37 16.54
CA ALA A 232 -13.13 12.43 15.53
C ALA A 232 -13.07 11.90 14.11
N VAL A 233 -12.22 10.89 13.82
CA VAL A 233 -12.03 10.34 12.47
C VAL A 233 -13.12 9.34 12.12
N PHE A 234 -13.41 8.38 13.02
CA PHE A 234 -14.25 7.22 12.73
C PHE A 234 -15.68 7.31 13.33
N GLY A 235 -15.93 8.32 14.20
CA GLY A 235 -17.20 8.40 14.94
C GLY A 235 -17.38 7.25 15.94
N LEU A 236 -16.29 6.67 16.43
CA LEU A 236 -16.26 5.48 17.27
C LEU A 236 -15.74 5.83 18.68
N PRO A 237 -16.62 5.95 19.69
CA PRO A 237 -16.18 6.04 21.07
C PRO A 237 -15.38 4.79 21.46
N CYS A 238 -14.21 4.98 22.01
CA CYS A 238 -13.29 3.87 22.33
C CYS A 238 -12.43 4.20 23.55
N ARG A 239 -11.73 3.16 24.03
CA ARG A 239 -10.53 3.30 24.87
C ARG A 239 -9.32 2.92 24.05
N VAL A 240 -8.22 3.56 24.30
CA VAL A 240 -6.92 3.16 23.76
C VAL A 240 -6.09 2.65 24.91
N ILE A 241 -5.55 1.46 24.76
CA ILE A 241 -4.67 0.78 25.72
C ILE A 241 -3.39 0.35 25.01
N ASP A 242 -2.37 -0.04 25.75
CA ASP A 242 -1.17 -0.60 25.12
C ASP A 242 -1.45 -2.06 24.69
N ASP A 243 -1.02 -2.41 23.50
CA ASP A 243 -1.00 -3.79 22.99
C ASP A 243 0.01 -4.59 23.84
N PRO A 244 -0.39 -5.68 24.51
CA PRO A 244 0.48 -6.42 25.41
C PRO A 244 1.68 -7.09 24.72
N GLU A 245 1.63 -7.30 23.39
CA GLU A 245 2.70 -7.93 22.62
C GLU A 245 3.70 -6.90 22.07
N THR A 246 3.22 -5.72 21.65
CA THR A 246 4.05 -4.76 20.92
C THR A 246 4.22 -3.41 21.63
N GLY A 247 3.39 -3.14 22.66
CA GLY A 247 3.35 -1.84 23.33
C GLY A 247 2.78 -0.70 22.46
N THR A 248 2.26 -1.01 21.26
CA THR A 248 1.64 -0.02 20.37
C THR A 248 0.20 0.26 20.81
N PRO A 249 -0.41 1.40 20.38
CA PRO A 249 -1.80 1.67 20.72
C PRO A 249 -2.77 0.61 20.19
N LEU A 250 -3.65 0.12 21.07
CA LEU A 250 -4.71 -0.83 20.78
C LEU A 250 -6.07 -0.17 21.05
N VAL A 251 -6.88 -0.04 20.00
CA VAL A 251 -8.22 0.54 20.09
C VAL A 251 -9.23 -0.51 20.52
N VAL A 252 -9.90 -0.26 21.65
CA VAL A 252 -10.99 -1.09 22.17
C VAL A 252 -12.28 -0.30 22.07
N PRO A 253 -13.20 -0.67 21.15
CA PRO A 253 -14.47 0.02 21.01
C PRO A 253 -15.29 0.02 22.31
N ALA A 254 -15.93 1.16 22.62
CA ALA A 254 -16.82 1.23 23.76
C ALA A 254 -18.05 0.35 23.53
N ALA A 255 -18.49 -0.36 24.59
CA ALA A 255 -19.73 -1.13 24.53
C ALA A 255 -20.92 -0.20 24.26
N ARG A 256 -21.70 -0.48 23.22
CA ARG A 256 -23.00 0.21 23.03
C ARG A 256 -23.93 -0.26 24.13
N ARG A 257 -24.35 0.67 25.02
CA ARG A 257 -25.46 0.36 25.91
C ARG A 257 -26.68 0.08 25.05
N ARG A 258 -27.22 -1.11 25.17
CA ARG A 258 -28.49 -1.51 24.55
C ARG A 258 -29.64 -0.78 25.23
#